data_ad3002899ec7c547e3e2de07d9440b2a
#
_entry.id   ad3002899ec7c547e3e2de07d9440b2a
#
_cell.length_a   1.000
_cell.length_b   1.000
_cell.length_c   1.000
_cell.angle_alpha   90.00
_cell.angle_beta   90.00
_cell.angle_gamma   90.00
#
_symmetry.space_group_name_H-M   'P 1'
#
loop_
_entity.id
_entity.type
_entity.pdbx_description
1 polymer ?
#
loop_
_entity_poly.entity_id
_entity_poly.type
_entity_poly.pdbx_seq_one_letter_code
_entity_poly.pdbx_strand_id
1 'polypeptide(L)'
;SDVSTGFMESGLLDDTGSGTQVASIELSGQLVGDISDTLTRLTAQLGDSPVVNVSCARLIRVDFIAAGDLLNWVLVKRGEKRLVQFVDAHRLVALFFGAMGINEHATVKVRTV
;
A
#
# COMPACT_ATOMS: atom_id res chain seq x y z
N SER A 1 6.63 24.30 -14.38
CA SER A 1 6.19 24.68 -15.13
C SER A 1 5.76 24.76 -15.64
N ASP A 2 5.97 24.67 -15.11
CA ASP A 2 5.43 25.09 -15.93
C ASP A 2 5.10 25.18 -16.45
N VAL A 3 5.49 25.20 -15.62
CA VAL A 3 4.99 25.63 -16.40
C VAL A 3 4.76 25.71 -16.96
N SER A 4 4.96 25.58 -16.32
CA SER A 4 4.50 25.86 -17.03
C SER A 4 4.23 25.76 -17.50
N THR A 5 4.49 25.54 -17.06
CA THR A 5 4.06 25.63 -17.62
C THR A 5 3.75 25.42 -17.96
N GLY A 6 4.15 25.02 -17.34
CA GLY A 6 3.65 25.19 -17.69
C GLY A 6 3.43 24.79 -17.88
N PHE A 7 3.34 24.31 -17.58
CA PHE A 7 3.02 24.22 -17.96
C PHE A 7 2.84 23.78 -18.00
N MET A 8 3.21 23.89 -17.40
CA MET A 8 2.87 23.91 -17.60
C MET A 8 2.66 23.59 -17.63
N GLU A 9 2.94 23.31 -17.00
CA GLU A 9 2.65 23.34 -17.16
C GLU A 9 2.37 22.92 -17.15
N SER A 10 2.69 22.58 -16.56
CA SER A 10 2.40 22.54 -16.69
C SER A 10 2.27 22.15 -16.69
N GLY A 11 2.66 21.57 -16.05
CA GLY A 11 2.46 21.61 -16.05
C GLY A 11 2.54 21.20 -15.96
N LEU A 12 2.77 20.95 -15.50
CA LEU A 12 2.88 20.91 -15.52
C LEU A 12 3.05 20.58 -15.26
N LEU A 13 3.18 20.36 -14.74
CA LEU A 13 3.30 20.29 -14.56
C LEU A 13 3.31 19.88 -14.27
N ASP A 14 3.36 19.74 -13.94
CA ASP A 14 3.36 19.56 -13.83
C ASP A 14 3.53 19.13 -13.71
N ASP A 15 3.55 19.05 -13.38
CA ASP A 15 3.77 18.83 -13.30
C ASP A 15 4.17 18.42 -13.24
N THR A 16 4.32 18.36 -12.86
CA THR A 16 4.75 18.18 -12.70
C THR A 16 5.27 17.60 -12.59
N GLY A 17 5.48 17.44 -12.19
CA GLY A 17 5.95 17.22 -11.84
C GLY A 17 6.37 16.37 -11.55
N SER A 18 6.33 16.45 -11.56
CA SER A 18 7.24 15.44 -11.33
C SER A 18 7.17 14.64 -10.06
N GLY A 19 6.34 14.70 -9.29
CA GLY A 19 6.23 13.95 -8.06
C GLY A 19 5.86 12.51 -8.33
N THR A 20 6.31 11.60 -7.45
CA THR A 20 5.90 10.22 -7.50
C THR A 20 4.41 10.12 -7.16
N GLN A 21 3.67 9.43 -8.01
CA GLN A 21 2.25 9.20 -7.74
C GLN A 21 2.11 8.14 -6.66
N VAL A 22 1.20 8.40 -5.73
CA VAL A 22 0.92 7.50 -4.63
C VAL A 22 -0.56 7.19 -4.62
N ALA A 23 -0.90 5.92 -4.64
CA ALA A 23 -2.28 5.47 -4.46
C ALA A 23 -2.44 4.99 -3.02
N SER A 24 -3.59 5.22 -2.43
CA SER A 24 -3.86 4.81 -1.05
C SER A 24 -5.10 3.93 -1.00
N ILE A 25 -5.00 2.85 -0.24
CA ILE A 25 -6.12 1.97 0.07
C ILE A 25 -6.12 1.73 1.57
N GLU A 26 -7.21 1.19 2.07
CA GLU A 26 -7.35 0.96 3.51
C GLU A 26 -7.78 -0.48 3.76
N LEU A 27 -7.10 -1.10 4.74
CA LEU A 27 -7.53 -2.37 5.31
C LEU A 27 -8.23 -2.07 6.64
N SER A 28 -9.39 -2.65 6.85
CA SER A 28 -10.17 -2.36 8.06
C SER A 28 -10.77 -3.63 8.65
N GLY A 29 -11.06 -3.57 9.94
CA GLY A 29 -11.71 -4.65 10.65
C GLY A 29 -10.84 -5.87 10.82
N GLN A 30 -11.42 -7.03 10.62
CA GLN A 30 -10.74 -8.31 10.80
C GLN A 30 -10.52 -8.96 9.44
N LEU A 31 -9.25 -9.24 9.13
CA LEU A 31 -8.89 -9.97 7.93
C LEU A 31 -8.65 -11.41 8.33
N VAL A 32 -9.62 -12.26 8.06
CA VAL A 32 -9.62 -13.65 8.49
C VAL A 32 -9.93 -14.53 7.29
N GLY A 33 -9.13 -15.58 7.12
CA GLY A 33 -9.32 -16.51 6.02
C GLY A 33 -8.91 -15.92 4.68
N ASP A 34 -9.54 -16.39 3.62
CA ASP A 34 -9.25 -15.97 2.26
C ASP A 34 -9.72 -14.54 2.04
N ILE A 35 -8.80 -13.63 1.75
CA ILE A 35 -9.12 -12.22 1.49
C ILE A 35 -8.84 -11.82 0.04
N SER A 36 -8.74 -12.82 -0.85
CA SER A 36 -8.39 -12.52 -2.24
C SER A 36 -9.42 -11.60 -2.92
N ASP A 37 -10.70 -11.76 -2.65
CA ASP A 37 -11.73 -10.87 -3.19
C ASP A 37 -11.57 -9.44 -2.70
N THR A 38 -11.25 -9.28 -1.42
CA THR A 38 -10.99 -7.98 -0.82
C THR A 38 -9.78 -7.32 -1.50
N LEU A 39 -8.70 -8.07 -1.69
CA LEU A 39 -7.51 -7.55 -2.34
C LEU A 39 -7.76 -7.21 -3.80
N THR A 40 -8.53 -8.02 -4.52
CA THR A 40 -8.90 -7.72 -5.90
C THR A 40 -9.66 -6.40 -5.98
N ARG A 41 -10.63 -6.21 -5.10
CA ARG A 41 -11.43 -4.99 -5.06
C ARG A 41 -10.58 -3.76 -4.75
N LEU A 42 -9.67 -3.89 -3.78
CA LEU A 42 -8.78 -2.78 -3.43
C LEU A 42 -7.79 -2.48 -4.55
N THR A 43 -7.27 -3.52 -5.20
CA THR A 43 -6.33 -3.36 -6.31
C THR A 43 -6.96 -2.54 -7.45
N ALA A 44 -8.25 -2.72 -7.70
CA ALA A 44 -8.94 -1.97 -8.74
C ALA A 44 -8.91 -0.46 -8.51
N GLN A 45 -8.65 -0.02 -7.28
CA GLN A 45 -8.59 1.40 -6.93
C GLN A 45 -7.20 2.01 -7.10
N LEU A 46 -6.19 1.19 -7.39
CA LEU A 46 -4.80 1.64 -7.39
C LEU A 46 -4.32 2.27 -8.69
N GLY A 47 -4.94 1.92 -9.80
CA GLY A 47 -4.41 2.33 -11.10
C GLY A 47 -2.98 1.85 -11.27
N ASP A 48 -2.14 2.68 -11.89
CA ASP A 48 -0.76 2.34 -12.20
C ASP A 48 0.26 3.01 -11.26
N SER A 49 -0.17 3.51 -10.13
CA SER A 49 0.69 4.26 -9.24
C SER A 49 1.90 3.44 -8.81
N PRO A 50 3.12 3.98 -8.89
CA PRO A 50 4.33 3.23 -8.53
C PRO A 50 4.48 3.03 -7.03
N VAL A 51 3.79 3.83 -6.22
CA VAL A 51 3.81 3.69 -4.76
C VAL A 51 2.39 3.44 -4.27
N VAL A 52 2.24 2.43 -3.43
CA VAL A 52 0.95 2.03 -2.87
C VAL A 52 1.03 2.13 -1.36
N ASN A 53 0.24 3.04 -0.79
CA ASN A 53 0.10 3.15 0.66
C ASN A 53 -1.13 2.36 1.10
N VAL A 54 -0.92 1.47 2.04
CA VAL A 54 -1.99 0.65 2.60
C VAL A 54 -2.17 1.08 4.06
N SER A 55 -3.25 1.79 4.33
CA SER A 55 -3.53 2.23 5.70
C SER A 55 -4.02 1.06 6.53
N CYS A 56 -3.40 0.87 7.68
CA CYS A 56 -3.80 -0.14 8.66
C CYS A 56 -4.38 0.50 9.91
N ALA A 57 -4.75 1.79 9.82
CA ALA A 57 -5.25 2.53 10.97
C ALA A 57 -6.51 1.90 11.58
N ARG A 58 -7.31 1.24 10.76
CA ARG A 58 -8.55 0.59 11.20
C ARG A 58 -8.47 -0.93 11.17
N LEU A 59 -7.29 -1.47 10.93
CA LEU A 59 -7.09 -2.91 10.92
C LEU A 59 -6.98 -3.40 12.36
N ILE A 60 -7.85 -4.33 12.74
CA ILE A 60 -7.92 -4.83 14.11
C ILE A 60 -7.20 -6.16 14.24
N ARG A 61 -7.34 -7.02 13.25
CA ARG A 61 -6.86 -8.38 13.34
C ARG A 61 -6.56 -8.97 11.96
N VAL A 62 -5.51 -9.79 11.90
CA VAL A 62 -5.14 -10.53 10.69
C VAL A 62 -4.76 -11.94 11.12
N ASP A 63 -5.28 -12.96 10.45
CA ASP A 63 -4.87 -14.33 10.72
C ASP A 63 -3.80 -14.78 9.70
N PHE A 64 -3.33 -16.02 9.86
CA PHE A 64 -2.26 -16.56 9.02
C PHE A 64 -2.64 -16.65 7.55
N ILE A 65 -3.88 -17.02 7.28
CA ILE A 65 -4.34 -17.20 5.89
C ILE A 65 -4.39 -15.84 5.20
N ALA A 66 -4.99 -14.85 5.86
CA ALA A 66 -5.07 -13.50 5.33
C ALA A 66 -3.67 -12.89 5.15
N ALA A 67 -2.77 -13.12 6.12
CA ALA A 67 -1.40 -12.63 6.00
C ALA A 67 -0.67 -13.27 4.83
N GLY A 68 -0.92 -14.54 4.55
CA GLY A 68 -0.38 -15.22 3.38
C GLY A 68 -0.86 -14.58 2.08
N ASP A 69 -2.15 -14.26 2.02
CA ASP A 69 -2.71 -13.57 0.86
C ASP A 69 -2.08 -12.17 0.68
N LEU A 70 -1.88 -11.44 1.79
CA LEU A 70 -1.21 -10.15 1.75
C LEU A 70 0.23 -10.28 1.26
N LEU A 71 0.95 -11.27 1.74
CA LEU A 71 2.32 -11.50 1.30
C LEU A 71 2.38 -11.76 -0.21
N ASN A 72 1.52 -12.63 -0.71
CA ASN A 72 1.46 -12.92 -2.14
C ASN A 72 1.12 -11.66 -2.93
N TRP A 73 0.17 -10.87 -2.44
CA TRP A 73 -0.21 -9.61 -3.08
C TRP A 73 0.98 -8.64 -3.16
N VAL A 74 1.72 -8.52 -2.06
CA VAL A 74 2.91 -7.66 -2.02
C VAL A 74 3.94 -8.12 -3.05
N LEU A 75 4.17 -9.44 -3.13
CA LEU A 75 5.13 -9.99 -4.08
C LEU A 75 4.72 -9.71 -5.52
N VAL A 76 3.42 -9.80 -5.83
CA VAL A 76 2.92 -9.47 -7.17
C VAL A 76 3.16 -7.98 -7.47
N LYS A 77 2.86 -7.09 -6.52
CA LYS A 77 3.07 -5.66 -6.72
C LYS A 77 4.56 -5.36 -6.90
N ARG A 78 5.40 -6.03 -6.15
CA ARG A 78 6.84 -5.87 -6.28
C ARG A 78 7.33 -6.32 -7.66
N GLY A 79 6.77 -7.43 -8.18
CA GLY A 79 7.05 -7.87 -9.53
C GLY A 79 6.63 -6.86 -10.59
N GLU A 80 5.64 -6.03 -10.29
CA GLU A 80 5.21 -4.91 -11.13
C GLU A 80 6.07 -3.66 -10.91
N LYS A 81 7.12 -3.77 -10.09
CA LYS A 81 8.03 -2.68 -9.75
C LYS A 81 7.34 -1.57 -8.98
N ARG A 82 6.37 -1.94 -8.16
CA ARG A 82 5.63 -1.01 -7.30
C ARG A 82 6.10 -1.18 -5.86
N LEU A 83 6.20 -0.07 -5.16
CA LEU A 83 6.57 -0.05 -3.75
C LEU A 83 5.31 -0.08 -2.91
N VAL A 84 5.22 -1.04 -2.00
CA VAL A 84 4.08 -1.14 -1.07
C VAL A 84 4.53 -0.69 0.31
N GLN A 85 3.75 0.19 0.93
CA GLN A 85 3.98 0.67 2.29
C GLN A 85 2.73 0.46 3.10
N PHE A 86 2.84 -0.30 4.19
CA PHE A 86 1.77 -0.41 5.19
C PHE A 86 2.02 0.67 6.24
N VAL A 87 1.03 1.51 6.48
CA VAL A 87 1.17 2.66 7.37
C VAL A 87 0.16 2.58 8.50
N ASP A 88 0.49 3.22 9.62
CA ASP A 88 -0.36 3.30 10.81
C ASP A 88 -0.74 1.92 11.37
N ALA A 89 0.14 0.96 11.27
CA ALA A 89 -0.11 -0.39 11.77
C ALA A 89 -0.02 -0.41 13.30
N HIS A 90 -0.99 -1.06 13.93
CA HIS A 90 -0.88 -1.35 15.36
C HIS A 90 0.38 -2.19 15.58
N ARG A 91 1.04 -1.98 16.72
CA ARG A 91 2.31 -2.66 16.99
C ARG A 91 2.21 -4.17 16.86
N LEU A 92 1.12 -4.75 17.35
CA LEU A 92 0.94 -6.22 17.28
C LEU A 92 0.75 -6.68 15.85
N VAL A 93 0.03 -5.90 15.03
CA VAL A 93 -0.13 -6.21 13.61
C VAL A 93 1.23 -6.13 12.91
N ALA A 94 2.03 -5.10 13.22
CA ALA A 94 3.35 -4.95 12.62
C ALA A 94 4.27 -6.11 13.00
N LEU A 95 4.23 -6.55 14.26
CA LEU A 95 4.99 -7.69 14.70
C LEU A 95 4.58 -8.97 13.96
N PHE A 96 3.29 -9.14 13.76
CA PHE A 96 2.78 -10.30 13.03
C PHE A 96 3.21 -10.27 11.56
N PHE A 97 3.15 -9.09 10.92
CA PHE A 97 3.63 -8.92 9.56
C PHE A 97 5.13 -9.27 9.47
N GLY A 98 5.91 -8.84 10.47
CA GLY A 98 7.32 -9.19 10.52
C GLY A 98 7.55 -10.69 10.62
N ALA A 99 6.78 -11.35 11.46
CA ALA A 99 6.87 -12.80 11.63
C ALA A 99 6.51 -13.55 10.34
N MET A 100 5.61 -12.99 9.54
CA MET A 100 5.21 -13.57 8.26
C MET A 100 6.13 -13.21 7.11
N GLY A 101 7.13 -12.36 7.32
CA GLY A 101 8.08 -11.96 6.30
C GLY A 101 7.61 -10.84 5.39
N ILE A 102 6.48 -10.22 5.69
CA ILE A 102 5.92 -9.15 4.84
C ILE A 102 6.86 -7.96 4.77
N ASN A 103 7.50 -7.61 5.89
CA ASN A 103 8.40 -6.46 5.94
C ASN A 103 9.72 -6.67 5.22
N GLU A 104 9.99 -7.86 4.72
CA GLU A 104 11.13 -8.10 3.84
C GLU A 104 10.85 -7.62 2.41
N HIS A 105 9.58 -7.41 2.06
CA HIS A 105 9.16 -7.08 0.71
C HIS A 105 8.37 -5.79 0.63
N ALA A 106 7.99 -5.23 1.76
CA ALA A 106 7.23 -3.98 1.86
C ALA A 106 7.70 -3.22 3.09
N THR A 107 7.47 -1.92 3.10
CA THR A 107 7.73 -1.10 4.28
C THR A 107 6.52 -1.22 5.22
N VAL A 108 6.78 -1.42 6.51
CA VAL A 108 5.73 -1.47 7.52
C VAL A 108 6.03 -0.39 8.57
N LYS A 109 5.13 0.59 8.66
CA LYS A 109 5.28 1.70 9.60
C LYS A 109 4.27 1.57 10.72
N VAL A 110 4.77 1.56 11.94
CA VAL A 110 3.94 1.40 13.12
C VAL A 110 3.26 2.72 13.45
N ARG A 111 2.02 2.62 13.95
CA ARG A 111 1.26 3.78 14.37
C ARG A 111 2.04 4.54 15.44
N THR A 112 2.11 5.85 15.27
CA THR A 112 2.67 6.75 16.26
C THR A 112 1.58 7.16 17.24
N VAL A 113 1.85 7.05 18.53
CA VAL A 113 0.87 7.40 19.55
C VAL A 113 1.31 8.64 20.29
#